data_c6089f43e961cdcb5a6e57a6e1225e71
#
_entry.id   c6089f43e961cdcb5a6e57a6e1225e71
#
_cell.length_a   1.000
_cell.length_b   1.000
_cell.length_c   1.000
_cell.angle_alpha   90.00
_cell.angle_beta   90.00
_cell.angle_gamma   90.00
#
_symmetry.space_group_name_H-M   'P 1'
#
loop_
_entity.id
_entity.type
_entity.pdbx_description
1 polymer ?
#
loop_
_entity_poly.entity_id
_entity_poly.type
_entity_poly.pdbx_seq_one_letter_code
_entity_poly.pdbx_strand_id
1 'polypeptide(L)'
;MIVQLLPASPADIGNPSSALLRGVAEGYASTDQGLAELATILAIMDAAPRPQPWADWWALAPAGVIVGLCGFKSAPDAIGVTEIAYGSFPQTAGRGVATAMAAGLIDIAARHGANAVTAHTLLPDNASAAVLRRNGFSLLGTVIDPEDGEVWAWRRLID
;
A
#
# COMPACT_ATOMS: atom_id res chain seq x y z
N MET A 1 -6.72 -9.84 10.21
CA MET A 1 -6.71 -10.73 9.01
C MET A 1 -5.27 -11.00 8.62
N ILE A 2 -4.97 -12.22 8.25
CA ILE A 2 -3.65 -12.57 7.69
C ILE A 2 -3.72 -12.33 6.18
N VAL A 3 -2.75 -11.58 5.63
CA VAL A 3 -2.63 -11.37 4.19
C VAL A 3 -1.24 -11.78 3.73
N GLN A 4 -1.16 -12.25 2.49
CA GLN A 4 0.09 -12.47 1.78
C GLN A 4 0.29 -11.35 0.76
N LEU A 5 1.48 -10.79 0.69
CA LEU A 5 1.81 -9.79 -0.33
C LEU A 5 2.39 -10.48 -1.57
N LEU A 6 1.87 -10.08 -2.73
CA LEU A 6 2.28 -10.58 -4.04
C LEU A 6 2.69 -9.40 -4.93
N PRO A 7 3.86 -9.45 -5.61
CA PRO A 7 4.26 -8.37 -6.50
C PRO A 7 3.18 -8.04 -7.53
N ALA A 8 2.86 -6.75 -7.68
CA ALA A 8 1.82 -6.27 -8.56
C ALA A 8 2.40 -5.63 -9.82
N SER A 9 1.75 -5.85 -10.96
CA SER A 9 2.06 -5.16 -12.20
C SER A 9 0.78 -4.90 -13.00
N PRO A 10 0.78 -3.93 -13.94
CA PRO A 10 -0.37 -3.67 -14.81
C PRO A 10 -0.79 -4.89 -15.64
N ALA A 11 0.16 -5.75 -16.00
CA ALA A 11 -0.09 -6.99 -16.75
C ALA A 11 -0.99 -7.98 -16.01
N ASP A 12 -1.03 -7.94 -14.68
CA ASP A 12 -1.87 -8.83 -13.87
C ASP A 12 -3.35 -8.64 -14.17
N ILE A 13 -3.76 -7.42 -14.54
CA ILE A 13 -5.14 -7.05 -14.81
C ILE A 13 -5.49 -7.23 -16.30
N GLY A 14 -4.49 -7.19 -17.16
CA GLY A 14 -4.65 -7.43 -18.61
C GLY A 14 -4.85 -8.90 -18.98
N ASN A 15 -4.71 -9.84 -18.03
CA ASN A 15 -4.86 -11.27 -18.28
C ASN A 15 -6.15 -11.82 -17.65
N PRO A 16 -7.24 -11.99 -18.41
CA PRO A 16 -8.55 -12.39 -17.89
C PRO A 16 -8.60 -13.80 -17.30
N SER A 17 -7.58 -14.62 -17.47
CA SER A 17 -7.54 -15.98 -16.93
C SER A 17 -6.97 -16.07 -15.51
N SER A 18 -6.46 -14.99 -14.96
CA SER A 18 -5.84 -15.00 -13.63
C SER A 18 -6.88 -14.97 -12.51
N ALA A 19 -6.62 -15.70 -11.42
CA ALA A 19 -7.41 -15.63 -10.19
C ALA A 19 -7.35 -14.20 -9.59
N LEU A 20 -6.29 -13.46 -9.88
CA LEU A 20 -6.11 -12.07 -9.54
C LEU A 20 -7.24 -11.19 -10.10
N LEU A 21 -7.63 -11.40 -11.36
CA LEU A 21 -8.66 -10.59 -12.00
C LEU A 21 -10.01 -10.71 -11.29
N ARG A 22 -10.34 -11.90 -10.77
CA ARG A 22 -11.58 -12.09 -10.01
C ARG A 22 -11.56 -11.30 -8.70
N GLY A 23 -10.45 -11.34 -7.96
CA GLY A 23 -10.30 -10.58 -6.73
C GLY A 23 -10.36 -9.07 -6.96
N VAL A 24 -9.76 -8.59 -8.06
CA VAL A 24 -9.85 -7.18 -8.46
C VAL A 24 -11.29 -6.83 -8.86
N ALA A 25 -11.96 -7.71 -9.62
CA ALA A 25 -13.35 -7.49 -10.03
C ALA A 25 -14.31 -7.46 -8.84
N GLU A 26 -14.11 -8.34 -7.86
CA GLU A 26 -14.92 -8.37 -6.63
C GLU A 26 -14.62 -7.18 -5.73
N GLY A 27 -13.43 -6.61 -5.78
CA GLY A 27 -13.00 -5.44 -5.02
C GLY A 27 -13.30 -4.13 -5.76
N TYR A 28 -12.32 -3.60 -6.48
CA TYR A 28 -12.42 -2.29 -7.13
C TYR A 28 -13.45 -2.25 -8.26
N ALA A 29 -13.52 -3.31 -9.08
CA ALA A 29 -14.37 -3.33 -10.26
C ALA A 29 -15.86 -3.57 -9.96
N SER A 30 -16.25 -3.70 -8.68
CA SER A 30 -17.65 -3.89 -8.29
C SER A 30 -18.47 -2.60 -8.39
N THR A 31 -17.84 -1.44 -8.53
CA THR A 31 -18.49 -0.12 -8.66
C THR A 31 -17.81 0.70 -9.75
N ASP A 32 -18.55 1.67 -10.33
CA ASP A 32 -17.99 2.60 -11.33
C ASP A 32 -16.85 3.43 -10.74
N GLN A 33 -16.99 3.87 -9.49
CA GLN A 33 -15.95 4.61 -8.79
C GLN A 33 -14.68 3.75 -8.60
N GLY A 34 -14.85 2.50 -8.20
CA GLY A 34 -13.74 1.56 -8.02
C GLY A 34 -13.02 1.27 -9.33
N LEU A 35 -13.75 1.14 -10.44
CA LEU A 35 -13.16 1.00 -11.78
C LEU A 35 -12.33 2.21 -12.18
N ALA A 36 -12.83 3.42 -11.90
CA ALA A 36 -12.10 4.65 -12.19
C ALA A 36 -10.82 4.78 -11.36
N GLU A 37 -10.87 4.44 -10.08
CA GLU A 37 -9.72 4.42 -9.19
C GLU A 37 -8.67 3.41 -9.68
N LEU A 38 -9.10 2.21 -10.04
CA LEU A 38 -8.22 1.17 -10.57
C LEU A 38 -7.53 1.63 -11.86
N ALA A 39 -8.26 2.24 -12.78
CA ALA A 39 -7.69 2.77 -14.02
C ALA A 39 -6.62 3.83 -13.75
N THR A 40 -6.84 4.70 -12.76
CA THR A 40 -5.87 5.71 -12.34
C THR A 40 -4.61 5.06 -11.75
N ILE A 41 -4.76 4.07 -10.88
CA ILE A 41 -3.63 3.32 -10.30
C ILE A 41 -2.80 2.65 -11.39
N LEU A 42 -3.45 1.99 -12.33
CA LEU A 42 -2.76 1.30 -13.43
C LEU A 42 -2.00 2.27 -14.34
N ALA A 43 -2.58 3.44 -14.63
CA ALA A 43 -1.91 4.47 -15.41
C ALA A 43 -0.65 5.00 -14.70
N ILE A 44 -0.70 5.14 -13.37
CA ILE A 44 0.46 5.54 -12.57
C ILE A 44 1.55 4.47 -12.62
N MET A 45 1.20 3.20 -12.48
CA MET A 45 2.15 2.08 -12.58
C MET A 45 2.84 2.04 -13.95
N ASP A 46 2.08 2.21 -15.03
CA ASP A 46 2.60 2.21 -16.41
C ASP A 46 3.53 3.40 -16.68
N ALA A 47 3.18 4.57 -16.16
CA ALA A 47 3.93 5.80 -16.40
C ALA A 47 5.27 5.83 -15.68
N ALA A 48 5.38 5.17 -14.53
CA ALA A 48 6.58 5.18 -13.69
C ALA A 48 6.84 3.79 -13.11
N PRO A 49 7.20 2.80 -13.94
CA PRO A 49 7.51 1.45 -13.47
C PRO A 49 8.71 1.48 -12.53
N ARG A 50 8.62 0.77 -11.43
CA ARG A 50 9.68 0.68 -10.42
C ARG A 50 10.08 -0.77 -10.23
N PRO A 51 11.39 -1.05 -9.99
CA PRO A 51 11.85 -2.41 -9.76
C PRO A 51 11.38 -2.94 -8.40
N GLN A 52 10.96 -4.20 -8.37
CA GLN A 52 10.70 -4.90 -7.12
C GLN A 52 12.00 -5.04 -6.31
N PRO A 53 11.94 -4.99 -4.97
CA PRO A 53 10.73 -4.98 -4.13
C PRO A 53 10.11 -3.58 -3.91
N TRP A 54 10.70 -2.52 -4.44
CA TRP A 54 10.38 -1.12 -4.15
C TRP A 54 9.24 -0.57 -5.03
N ALA A 55 8.25 -1.41 -5.29
CA ALA A 55 7.11 -1.12 -6.14
C ALA A 55 5.80 -1.50 -5.44
N ASP A 56 4.79 -1.87 -6.20
CA ASP A 56 3.46 -2.17 -5.68
C ASP A 56 3.28 -3.67 -5.44
N TRP A 57 2.39 -3.98 -4.47
CA TRP A 57 2.10 -5.33 -4.02
C TRP A 57 0.60 -5.50 -3.82
N TRP A 58 0.06 -6.61 -4.35
CA TRP A 58 -1.30 -7.03 -4.02
C TRP A 58 -1.33 -7.67 -2.64
N ALA A 59 -2.39 -7.39 -1.87
CA ALA A 59 -2.66 -8.11 -0.63
C ALA A 59 -3.70 -9.20 -0.89
N LEU A 60 -3.34 -10.46 -0.63
CA LEU A 60 -4.20 -11.62 -0.78
C LEU A 60 -4.67 -12.14 0.57
N ALA A 61 -5.98 -12.34 0.70
CA ALA A 61 -6.57 -13.10 1.80
C ALA A 61 -6.28 -14.60 1.65
N PRO A 62 -6.44 -15.43 2.72
CA PRO A 62 -6.16 -16.87 2.65
C PRO A 62 -6.89 -17.62 1.55
N ALA A 63 -8.07 -17.14 1.13
CA ALA A 63 -8.84 -17.73 0.02
C ALA A 63 -8.29 -17.38 -1.37
N GLY A 64 -7.19 -16.62 -1.46
CA GLY A 64 -6.62 -16.17 -2.73
C GLY A 64 -7.32 -14.95 -3.33
N VAL A 65 -8.18 -14.28 -2.57
CA VAL A 65 -8.90 -13.08 -3.00
C VAL A 65 -8.05 -11.86 -2.72
N ILE A 66 -7.91 -10.96 -3.69
CA ILE A 66 -7.23 -9.68 -3.49
C ILE A 66 -8.12 -8.77 -2.63
N VAL A 67 -7.54 -8.27 -1.56
CA VAL A 67 -8.25 -7.44 -0.57
C VAL A 67 -7.68 -6.03 -0.44
N GLY A 68 -6.58 -5.74 -1.10
CA GLY A 68 -5.96 -4.42 -1.07
C GLY A 68 -4.76 -4.30 -2.00
N LEU A 69 -4.29 -3.07 -2.11
CA LEU A 69 -3.07 -2.71 -2.83
C LEU A 69 -2.20 -1.87 -1.91
N CYS A 70 -0.91 -2.15 -1.90
CA CYS A 70 0.05 -1.39 -1.10
C CYS A 70 1.39 -1.32 -1.83
N GLY A 71 2.32 -0.56 -1.31
CA GLY A 71 3.65 -0.50 -1.92
C GLY A 71 4.55 0.57 -1.34
N PHE A 72 5.68 0.71 -2.00
CA PHE A 72 6.69 1.72 -1.70
C PHE A 72 6.61 2.81 -2.76
N LYS A 73 6.73 4.07 -2.34
CA LYS A 73 6.71 5.21 -3.28
C LYS A 73 8.02 5.34 -4.06
N SER A 74 9.12 4.80 -3.50
CA SER A 74 10.44 4.76 -4.16
C SER A 74 11.33 3.75 -3.46
N ALA A 75 12.47 3.42 -4.07
CA ALA A 75 13.55 2.74 -3.37
C ALA A 75 14.07 3.60 -2.21
N PRO A 76 14.73 3.01 -1.20
CA PRO A 76 15.31 3.78 -0.11
C PRO A 76 16.25 4.88 -0.61
N ASP A 77 16.22 6.02 0.06
CA ASP A 77 17.11 7.13 -0.23
C ASP A 77 18.54 6.87 0.28
N ALA A 78 19.41 7.88 0.21
CA ALA A 78 20.81 7.76 0.58
C ALA A 78 21.05 7.34 2.04
N ILE A 79 20.08 7.57 2.92
CA ILE A 79 20.13 7.17 4.33
C ILE A 79 19.28 5.94 4.65
N GLY A 80 18.75 5.28 3.63
CA GLY A 80 18.00 4.03 3.78
C GLY A 80 16.54 4.19 4.18
N VAL A 81 15.91 5.32 3.86
CA VAL A 81 14.51 5.60 4.19
C VAL A 81 13.61 5.46 2.97
N THR A 82 12.50 4.76 3.11
CA THR A 82 11.50 4.61 2.06
C THR A 82 10.10 4.91 2.60
N GLU A 83 9.24 5.44 1.75
CA GLU A 83 7.85 5.74 2.11
C GLU A 83 6.91 4.65 1.63
N ILE A 84 5.96 4.25 2.49
CA ILE A 84 4.91 3.27 2.16
C ILE A 84 3.56 3.94 1.97
N ALA A 85 2.72 3.29 1.17
CA ALA A 85 1.32 3.61 1.00
C ALA A 85 0.50 2.31 0.94
N TYR A 86 -0.75 2.35 1.39
CA TYR A 86 -1.62 1.18 1.41
C TYR A 86 -3.08 1.61 1.33
N GLY A 87 -3.91 0.75 0.74
CA GLY A 87 -5.35 0.92 0.69
C GLY A 87 -6.06 -0.41 0.63
N SER A 88 -6.98 -0.67 1.58
CA SER A 88 -7.87 -1.82 1.52
C SER A 88 -9.05 -1.51 0.60
N PHE A 89 -9.59 -2.55 -0.05
CA PHE A 89 -10.80 -2.39 -0.84
C PHE A 89 -11.98 -2.06 0.09
N PRO A 90 -12.98 -1.29 -0.38
CA PRO A 90 -14.13 -0.90 0.45
C PRO A 90 -14.84 -2.09 1.10
N GLN A 91 -14.94 -3.23 0.40
CA GLN A 91 -15.60 -4.43 0.89
C GLN A 91 -14.88 -5.10 2.05
N THR A 92 -13.60 -4.83 2.23
CA THR A 92 -12.76 -5.41 3.29
C THR A 92 -12.31 -4.41 4.33
N ALA A 93 -12.78 -3.17 4.25
CA ALA A 93 -12.46 -2.13 5.21
C ALA A 93 -12.88 -2.54 6.64
N GLY A 94 -12.05 -2.21 7.63
CA GLY A 94 -12.30 -2.53 9.03
C GLY A 94 -11.97 -3.96 9.44
N ARG A 95 -11.39 -4.78 8.56
CA ARG A 95 -11.03 -6.18 8.83
C ARG A 95 -9.54 -6.41 9.10
N GLY A 96 -8.77 -5.34 9.34
CA GLY A 96 -7.35 -5.44 9.63
C GLY A 96 -6.45 -5.61 8.41
N VAL A 97 -6.97 -5.45 7.19
CA VAL A 97 -6.20 -5.59 5.94
C VAL A 97 -5.09 -4.54 5.88
N ALA A 98 -5.40 -3.28 6.14
CA ALA A 98 -4.41 -2.19 6.09
C ALA A 98 -3.29 -2.38 7.12
N THR A 99 -3.63 -2.81 8.33
CA THR A 99 -2.65 -3.15 9.37
C THR A 99 -1.72 -4.27 8.90
N ALA A 100 -2.26 -5.31 8.29
CA ALA A 100 -1.48 -6.43 7.77
C ALA A 100 -0.62 -6.03 6.56
N MET A 101 -1.12 -5.18 5.67
CA MET A 101 -0.34 -4.65 4.54
C MET A 101 0.86 -3.84 5.03
N ALA A 102 0.66 -2.93 5.97
CA ALA A 102 1.75 -2.14 6.55
C ALA A 102 2.80 -3.04 7.21
N ALA A 103 2.38 -4.04 7.98
CA ALA A 103 3.30 -5.01 8.58
C ALA A 103 4.11 -5.77 7.52
N GLY A 104 3.48 -6.20 6.44
CA GLY A 104 4.14 -6.89 5.34
C GLY A 104 5.17 -6.02 4.62
N LEU A 105 4.85 -4.75 4.37
CA LEU A 105 5.79 -3.80 3.76
C LEU A 105 6.99 -3.52 4.66
N ILE A 106 6.79 -3.40 5.97
CA ILE A 106 7.87 -3.23 6.93
C ILE A 106 8.82 -4.45 6.88
N ASP A 107 8.26 -5.65 6.82
CA ASP A 107 9.04 -6.89 6.72
C ASP A 107 9.85 -6.96 5.42
N ILE A 108 9.26 -6.59 4.29
CA ILE A 108 9.95 -6.50 3.00
C ILE A 108 11.09 -5.48 3.08
N ALA A 109 10.84 -4.29 3.62
CA ALA A 109 11.84 -3.25 3.77
C ALA A 109 13.02 -3.72 4.65
N ALA A 110 12.72 -4.40 5.75
CA ALA A 110 13.75 -4.95 6.65
C ALA A 110 14.63 -5.98 5.94
N ARG A 111 14.03 -6.91 5.21
CA ARG A 111 14.77 -7.96 4.48
C ARG A 111 15.66 -7.41 3.37
N HIS A 112 15.35 -6.25 2.84
CA HIS A 112 16.08 -5.62 1.74
C HIS A 112 16.94 -4.44 2.19
N GLY A 113 17.21 -4.33 3.49
CA GLY A 113 18.22 -3.44 4.04
C GLY A 113 17.83 -1.99 4.25
N ALA A 114 16.54 -1.66 4.23
CA ALA A 114 16.10 -0.32 4.59
C ALA A 114 16.34 -0.05 6.09
N ASN A 115 16.64 1.21 6.44
CA ASN A 115 16.88 1.61 7.82
C ASN A 115 15.63 2.14 8.51
N ALA A 116 14.70 2.68 7.75
CA ALA A 116 13.45 3.23 8.26
C ALA A 116 12.37 3.24 7.17
N VAL A 117 11.13 3.22 7.61
CA VAL A 117 9.96 3.44 6.75
C VAL A 117 9.19 4.66 7.24
N THR A 118 8.68 5.43 6.30
CA THR A 118 7.82 6.59 6.56
C THR A 118 6.45 6.38 5.92
N ALA A 119 5.48 7.16 6.37
CA ALA A 119 4.14 7.21 5.77
C ALA A 119 3.51 8.57 6.06
N HIS A 120 2.56 8.96 5.22
CA HIS A 120 1.74 10.16 5.44
C HIS A 120 0.29 9.76 5.67
N THR A 121 -0.40 10.50 6.52
CA THR A 121 -1.85 10.39 6.71
C THR A 121 -2.50 11.78 6.62
N LEU A 122 -3.73 11.79 6.09
CA LEU A 122 -4.52 13.01 6.05
C LEU A 122 -4.94 13.45 7.46
N LEU A 123 -5.17 14.75 7.66
CA LEU A 123 -5.73 15.31 8.87
C LEU A 123 -7.27 15.27 8.80
N PRO A 124 -7.98 15.16 9.92
CA PRO A 124 -7.53 14.90 11.30
C PRO A 124 -7.19 13.43 11.54
N ASP A 125 -6.99 13.05 12.80
CA ASP A 125 -6.73 11.65 13.19
C ASP A 125 -7.79 10.70 12.62
N ASN A 126 -7.37 9.56 12.07
CA ASN A 126 -8.23 8.67 11.30
C ASN A 126 -7.79 7.22 11.41
N ALA A 127 -8.49 6.33 10.67
CA ALA A 127 -8.19 4.90 10.65
C ALA A 127 -6.77 4.59 10.16
N SER A 128 -6.25 5.35 9.19
CA SER A 128 -4.89 5.17 8.68
C SER A 128 -3.84 5.49 9.74
N ALA A 129 -4.04 6.54 10.54
CA ALA A 129 -3.17 6.86 11.67
C ALA A 129 -3.18 5.73 12.71
N ALA A 130 -4.34 5.13 12.98
CA ALA A 130 -4.43 3.98 13.89
C ALA A 130 -3.65 2.76 13.37
N VAL A 131 -3.68 2.50 12.06
CA VAL A 131 -2.88 1.44 11.42
C VAL A 131 -1.39 1.65 11.67
N LEU A 132 -0.90 2.88 11.51
CA LEU A 132 0.50 3.21 11.71
C LEU A 132 0.91 3.06 13.18
N ARG A 133 0.09 3.51 14.12
CA ARG A 133 0.36 3.30 15.54
C ARG A 133 0.46 1.82 15.90
N ARG A 134 -0.44 0.98 15.39
CA ARG A 134 -0.40 -0.48 15.61
C ARG A 134 0.86 -1.12 15.06
N ASN A 135 1.45 -0.54 14.02
CA ASN A 135 2.69 -1.01 13.41
C ASN A 135 3.95 -0.34 13.98
N GLY A 136 3.84 0.37 15.10
CA GLY A 136 4.99 0.95 15.80
C GLY A 136 5.56 2.22 15.19
N PHE A 137 4.80 2.91 14.33
CA PHE A 137 5.21 4.23 13.83
C PHE A 137 5.03 5.30 14.89
N SER A 138 5.92 6.27 14.86
CA SER A 138 5.84 7.49 15.67
C SER A 138 5.44 8.68 14.81
N LEU A 139 4.54 9.52 15.33
CA LEU A 139 4.14 10.75 14.66
C LEU A 139 5.29 11.78 14.76
N LEU A 140 5.75 12.26 13.61
CA LEU A 140 6.79 13.28 13.53
C LEU A 140 6.23 14.70 13.59
N GLY A 141 5.01 14.90 13.09
CA GLY A 141 4.36 16.18 13.01
C GLY A 141 3.72 16.42 11.64
N THR A 142 3.36 17.67 11.39
CA THR A 142 2.73 18.09 10.14
C THR A 142 3.78 18.49 9.11
N VAL A 143 3.60 18.04 7.87
CA VAL A 143 4.42 18.45 6.71
C VAL A 143 3.50 18.79 5.55
N ILE A 144 4.05 19.46 4.53
CA ILE A 144 3.32 19.76 3.28
C ILE A 144 3.68 18.73 2.22
N ASP A 145 2.69 17.95 1.82
CA ASP A 145 2.81 17.00 0.73
C ASP A 145 2.47 17.70 -0.60
N PRO A 146 3.24 17.47 -1.70
CA PRO A 146 2.95 18.12 -2.99
C PRO A 146 1.58 17.79 -3.58
N GLU A 147 1.02 16.62 -3.26
CA GLU A 147 -0.27 16.17 -3.79
C GLU A 147 -1.43 16.47 -2.82
N ASP A 148 -1.23 16.15 -1.54
CA ASP A 148 -2.30 16.15 -0.53
C ASP A 148 -2.31 17.39 0.37
N GLY A 149 -1.33 18.29 0.23
CA GLY A 149 -1.20 19.46 1.07
C GLY A 149 -0.72 19.11 2.47
N GLU A 150 -1.37 19.66 3.50
CA GLU A 150 -1.00 19.44 4.89
C GLU A 150 -1.34 18.01 5.33
N VAL A 151 -0.34 17.25 5.76
CA VAL A 151 -0.47 15.86 6.20
C VAL A 151 0.34 15.61 7.47
N TRP A 152 0.00 14.56 8.20
CA TRP A 152 0.85 14.02 9.26
C TRP A 152 1.90 13.10 8.68
N ALA A 153 3.16 13.29 9.09
CA ALA A 153 4.28 12.44 8.74
C ALA A 153 4.58 11.47 9.89
N TRP A 154 4.81 10.21 9.53
CA TRP A 154 5.07 9.11 10.46
C TRP A 154 6.36 8.42 10.08
N ARG A 155 7.05 7.85 11.07
CA ARG A 155 8.28 7.08 10.84
C ARG A 155 8.36 5.90 11.79
N ARG A 156 8.87 4.80 11.26
CA ARG A 156 9.30 3.65 12.04
C ARG A 156 10.74 3.29 11.67
N LEU A 157 11.60 3.20 12.66
CA LEU A 157 12.95 2.67 12.50
C LEU A 157 12.90 1.15 12.34
N ILE A 158 13.77 0.62 11.50
CA ILE A 158 13.95 -0.83 11.31
C ILE A 158 15.22 -1.22 12.06
N ASP A 159 15.07 -2.20 12.94
CA ASP A 159 16.18 -2.71 13.75
C ASP A 159 17.04 -3.72 12.99
#